data_bde898f1131457279171c5743bf6b2a8
#
_entry.id   bde898f1131457279171c5743bf6b2a8
#
_cell.length_a   1.000
_cell.length_b   1.000
_cell.length_c   1.000
_cell.angle_alpha   90.00
_cell.angle_beta   90.00
_cell.angle_gamma   90.00
#
_symmetry.space_group_name_H-M   'P 1'
#
loop_
_entity.id
_entity.type
_entity.pdbx_description
1 polymer ?
#
loop_
_entity_poly.entity_id
_entity_poly.type
_entity_poly.pdbx_seq_one_letter_code
_entity_poly.pdbx_strand_id
1 'polypeptide(L)'
;MSWSNAAIMGALYWLYWIIAIFIIIRIMLRNRDTVKTLAWIMVFIFIPFFGLLLYFFFGRSSRKKRLAGKRLLAQLKQRSTLEVNSDAKGLIQSEYQSLATYFENSSTASLLSVDEAEVLCDTSVFAERLFEMVSSAEHHIHLQFYIFENDEFGSRLRDALVAKAKQGVEVRLIYDSVGCWRVGKEFFESMRCAGVYVESFLKVTFPLLSNRFNYRNHRKIIVVDGKVGMIGGCNIADRYIKGIKGMEWRDTMLLLRGMAVNGLQQSFLIDWYFVSRTMVSGKKYFPVADGCRNSFAQVVTSNPVGDVRAIVGGYVKMLALAKGYIYLQTPYFMPDELFLQSLKNASMSGVDVRLMIPEKSDSTIADYAAMSYLGNVLDAGVKVYLYSGGMLHSKTVVCDDYLSSVGSTNLDFRSFFYNFEVSAFVYDKAVAQRLKESFLDDQKKCRLLTVNEYRQRSFFKRCAESFIKLFSPLL
;
A
#
# COMPACT_ATOMS: atom_id res chain seq x y z
N MET A 1 48.21 36.04 -11.79
CA MET A 1 48.74 34.80 -11.19
C MET A 1 47.95 33.61 -11.79
N SER A 2 48.54 32.94 -12.78
CA SER A 2 47.95 31.70 -13.33
C SER A 2 48.35 30.55 -12.43
N TRP A 3 47.35 29.98 -11.74
CA TRP A 3 47.56 28.71 -10.99
C TRP A 3 47.94 27.62 -12.00
N SER A 4 48.94 26.82 -11.71
CA SER A 4 49.22 25.65 -12.51
C SER A 4 48.02 24.70 -12.48
N ASN A 5 47.70 23.99 -13.58
CA ASN A 5 46.60 23.00 -13.63
C ASN A 5 46.67 21.97 -12.48
N ALA A 6 47.88 21.61 -12.05
CA ALA A 6 48.10 20.72 -10.92
C ALA A 6 47.66 21.33 -9.57
N ALA A 7 47.89 22.62 -9.34
CA ALA A 7 47.42 23.31 -8.13
C ALA A 7 45.88 23.40 -8.07
N ILE A 8 45.25 23.67 -9.21
CA ILE A 8 43.77 23.70 -9.32
C ILE A 8 43.19 22.32 -9.03
N MET A 9 43.73 21.26 -9.63
CA MET A 9 43.28 19.90 -9.40
C MET A 9 43.46 19.46 -7.93
N GLY A 10 44.58 19.81 -7.31
CA GLY A 10 44.83 19.60 -5.88
C GLY A 10 43.80 20.31 -4.99
N ALA A 11 43.52 21.57 -5.28
CA ALA A 11 42.51 22.35 -4.53
C ALA A 11 41.10 21.75 -4.67
N LEU A 12 40.69 21.32 -5.86
CA LEU A 12 39.41 20.65 -6.12
C LEU A 12 39.31 19.31 -5.37
N TYR A 13 40.41 18.54 -5.32
CA TYR A 13 40.46 17.27 -4.57
C TYR A 13 40.29 17.47 -3.06
N TRP A 14 40.98 18.44 -2.47
CA TRP A 14 40.83 18.77 -1.05
C TRP A 14 39.42 19.31 -0.72
N LEU A 15 38.90 20.19 -1.59
CA LEU A 15 37.54 20.71 -1.44
C LEU A 15 36.51 19.57 -1.48
N TYR A 16 36.69 18.60 -2.37
CA TYR A 16 35.83 17.39 -2.41
C TYR A 16 35.83 16.67 -1.05
N TRP A 17 37.01 16.38 -0.48
CA TRP A 17 37.08 15.65 0.79
C TRP A 17 36.50 16.42 1.96
N ILE A 18 36.66 17.73 2.01
CA ILE A 18 36.03 18.58 3.04
C ILE A 18 34.51 18.46 2.95
N ILE A 19 33.93 18.56 1.76
CA ILE A 19 32.49 18.41 1.53
C ILE A 19 32.03 16.98 1.86
N ALA A 20 32.75 15.97 1.40
CA ALA A 20 32.42 14.57 1.65
C ALA A 20 32.44 14.23 3.14
N ILE A 21 33.49 14.64 3.88
CA ILE A 21 33.58 14.44 5.32
C ILE A 21 32.43 15.14 6.07
N PHE A 22 32.15 16.39 5.70
CA PHE A 22 31.01 17.11 6.30
C PHE A 22 29.67 16.40 6.05
N ILE A 23 29.46 15.86 4.84
CA ILE A 23 28.27 15.10 4.51
C ILE A 23 28.24 13.78 5.28
N ILE A 24 29.37 13.06 5.38
CA ILE A 24 29.48 11.80 6.15
C ILE A 24 29.09 12.05 7.61
N ILE A 25 29.68 13.06 8.25
CA ILE A 25 29.33 13.42 9.64
C ILE A 25 27.84 13.72 9.77
N ARG A 26 27.28 14.48 8.82
CA ARG A 26 25.86 14.79 8.81
C ARG A 26 24.96 13.55 8.62
N ILE A 27 25.40 12.56 7.84
CA ILE A 27 24.70 11.29 7.66
C ILE A 27 24.76 10.49 8.97
N MET A 28 25.93 10.35 9.57
CA MET A 28 26.14 9.65 10.85
C MET A 28 25.26 10.22 11.97
N LEU A 29 25.18 11.53 12.08
CA LEU A 29 24.37 12.21 13.09
C LEU A 29 22.85 12.13 12.84
N ARG A 30 22.42 11.91 11.61
CA ARG A 30 21.01 11.93 11.21
C ARG A 30 20.43 10.57 10.87
N ASN A 31 21.26 9.64 10.42
CA ASN A 31 20.81 8.36 9.90
C ASN A 31 20.91 7.30 10.98
N ARG A 32 19.79 6.67 11.30
CA ARG A 32 19.72 5.55 12.26
C ARG A 32 20.02 4.19 11.58
N ASP A 33 20.14 4.18 10.26
CA ASP A 33 20.39 2.98 9.46
C ASP A 33 21.88 2.86 9.17
N THR A 34 22.57 2.01 9.92
CA THR A 34 24.02 1.81 9.85
C THR A 34 24.47 1.33 8.47
N VAL A 35 23.69 0.43 7.84
CA VAL A 35 24.02 -0.16 6.53
C VAL A 35 23.97 0.90 5.43
N LYS A 36 22.94 1.75 5.43
CA LYS A 36 22.85 2.88 4.47
C LYS A 36 23.95 3.90 4.70
N THR A 37 24.31 4.17 5.94
CA THR A 37 25.41 5.08 6.27
C THR A 37 26.71 4.55 5.69
N LEU A 38 27.01 3.27 5.94
CA LEU A 38 28.22 2.62 5.43
C LEU A 38 28.26 2.61 3.89
N ALA A 39 27.12 2.28 3.25
CA ALA A 39 27.02 2.31 1.79
C ALA A 39 27.35 3.70 1.20
N TRP A 40 26.85 4.80 1.80
CA TRP A 40 27.19 6.14 1.35
C TRP A 40 28.66 6.52 1.57
N ILE A 41 29.25 6.07 2.68
CA ILE A 41 30.68 6.25 2.94
C ILE A 41 31.50 5.57 1.83
N MET A 42 31.16 4.31 1.49
CA MET A 42 31.82 3.58 0.40
C MET A 42 31.65 4.29 -0.96
N VAL A 43 30.46 4.79 -1.27
CA VAL A 43 30.20 5.55 -2.51
C VAL A 43 31.09 6.79 -2.58
N PHE A 44 31.28 7.54 -1.49
CA PHE A 44 32.17 8.70 -1.49
C PHE A 44 33.65 8.33 -1.64
N ILE A 45 34.06 7.19 -1.10
CA ILE A 45 35.47 6.73 -1.21
C ILE A 45 35.76 6.23 -2.63
N PHE A 46 34.90 5.35 -3.18
CA PHE A 46 35.18 4.67 -4.44
C PHE A 46 34.73 5.41 -5.70
N ILE A 47 33.77 6.34 -5.56
CA ILE A 47 33.22 7.11 -6.68
C ILE A 47 33.26 8.60 -6.36
N PRO A 48 34.48 9.20 -6.23
CA PRO A 48 34.62 10.61 -5.89
C PRO A 48 33.94 11.51 -6.93
N PHE A 49 33.51 12.69 -6.53
CA PHE A 49 32.75 13.68 -7.29
C PHE A 49 31.37 13.19 -7.73
N PHE A 50 31.26 12.07 -8.45
CA PHE A 50 30.00 11.50 -8.89
C PHE A 50 29.17 10.96 -7.70
N GLY A 51 29.84 10.49 -6.64
CA GLY A 51 29.21 10.10 -5.38
C GLY A 51 28.46 11.24 -4.70
N LEU A 52 29.01 12.48 -4.74
CA LEU A 52 28.31 13.66 -4.23
C LEU A 52 27.05 13.97 -5.05
N LEU A 53 27.12 13.83 -6.37
CA LEU A 53 25.97 13.98 -7.26
C LEU A 53 24.90 12.94 -6.96
N LEU A 54 25.27 11.67 -6.83
CA LEU A 54 24.36 10.59 -6.45
C LEU A 54 23.71 10.87 -5.08
N TYR A 55 24.50 11.30 -4.09
CA TYR A 55 23.97 11.63 -2.76
C TYR A 55 22.98 12.81 -2.81
N PHE A 56 23.26 13.81 -3.64
CA PHE A 56 22.35 14.95 -3.79
C PHE A 56 20.98 14.52 -4.31
N PHE A 57 20.93 13.56 -5.23
CA PHE A 57 19.69 13.07 -5.83
C PHE A 57 19.02 11.97 -4.99
N PHE A 58 19.79 11.04 -4.43
CA PHE A 58 19.25 9.83 -3.78
C PHE A 58 19.43 9.79 -2.26
N GLY A 59 20.46 10.45 -1.71
CA GLY A 59 20.80 10.39 -0.29
C GLY A 59 20.03 11.35 0.62
N ARG A 60 19.44 12.41 0.09
CA ARG A 60 18.79 13.45 0.92
C ARG A 60 17.39 13.05 1.38
N SER A 61 17.27 12.71 2.67
CA SER A 61 15.96 12.45 3.31
C SER A 61 15.17 13.72 3.69
N SER A 62 15.77 14.91 3.51
CA SER A 62 15.19 16.18 3.96
C SER A 62 13.87 16.59 3.28
N ARG A 63 13.52 15.95 2.14
CA ARG A 63 12.23 16.15 1.46
C ARG A 63 11.07 15.37 2.12
N LYS A 64 11.37 14.32 2.90
CA LYS A 64 10.32 13.56 3.63
C LYS A 64 9.52 14.46 4.57
N LYS A 65 10.15 15.40 5.26
CA LYS A 65 9.49 16.28 6.24
C LYS A 65 8.53 17.33 5.65
N ARG A 66 8.64 17.63 4.34
CA ARG A 66 7.76 18.60 3.67
C ARG A 66 6.47 18.00 3.11
N LEU A 67 6.40 16.66 3.01
CA LEU A 67 5.23 15.97 2.43
C LEU A 67 4.03 15.89 3.39
N ALA A 68 4.26 15.98 4.71
CA ALA A 68 3.18 15.99 5.69
C ALA A 68 3.47 17.02 6.80
N GLY A 69 2.75 18.10 6.80
CA GLY A 69 2.73 19.00 7.95
C GLY A 69 2.05 18.30 9.13
N LYS A 70 2.81 17.96 10.20
CA LYS A 70 2.24 17.38 11.43
C LYS A 70 1.08 18.24 11.98
N ARG A 71 1.16 19.57 11.84
CA ARG A 71 0.10 20.52 12.23
C ARG A 71 -1.18 20.32 11.43
N LEU A 72 -1.04 20.04 10.12
CA LEU A 72 -2.18 19.82 9.25
C LEU A 72 -2.92 18.52 9.59
N LEU A 73 -2.18 17.43 9.80
CA LEU A 73 -2.76 16.17 10.27
C LEU A 73 -3.52 16.36 11.59
N ALA A 74 -2.95 17.12 12.53
CA ALA A 74 -3.61 17.44 13.80
C ALA A 74 -4.89 18.27 13.60
N GLN A 75 -4.87 19.26 12.71
CA GLN A 75 -6.05 20.08 12.41
C GLN A 75 -7.17 19.30 11.69
N LEU A 76 -6.81 18.41 10.76
CA LEU A 76 -7.78 17.55 10.09
C LEU A 76 -8.40 16.55 11.06
N LYS A 77 -7.63 16.03 12.02
CA LYS A 77 -8.13 15.16 13.08
C LYS A 77 -9.06 15.87 14.04
N GLN A 78 -8.72 17.09 14.43
CA GLN A 78 -9.54 17.90 15.34
C GLN A 78 -10.88 18.33 14.70
N ARG A 79 -10.95 18.41 13.37
CA ARG A 79 -12.15 18.79 12.60
C ARG A 79 -12.96 17.62 12.04
N SER A 80 -12.37 16.41 11.96
CA SER A 80 -13.14 15.20 11.81
C SER A 80 -13.70 14.85 13.19
N THR A 81 -14.90 15.28 13.48
CA THR A 81 -15.64 14.93 14.70
C THR A 81 -16.02 13.45 14.63
N LEU A 82 -15.02 12.58 14.70
CA LEU A 82 -15.23 11.18 15.01
C LEU A 82 -15.41 11.14 16.52
N GLU A 83 -16.63 11.06 17.00
CA GLU A 83 -16.90 10.61 18.37
C GLU A 83 -16.39 9.17 18.46
N VAL A 84 -15.14 9.03 18.87
CA VAL A 84 -14.53 7.73 19.12
C VAL A 84 -15.16 7.23 20.41
N ASN A 85 -15.95 6.19 20.32
CA ASN A 85 -16.43 5.49 21.51
C ASN A 85 -15.19 4.87 22.20
N SER A 86 -14.76 5.52 23.30
CA SER A 86 -13.57 5.09 24.08
C SER A 86 -13.69 3.65 24.58
N ASP A 87 -14.90 3.14 24.68
CA ASP A 87 -15.20 1.82 25.23
C ASP A 87 -15.24 0.71 24.17
N ALA A 88 -15.15 1.06 22.87
CA ALA A 88 -15.22 0.09 21.77
C ALA A 88 -14.18 -1.05 21.88
N LYS A 89 -13.01 -0.77 22.50
CA LYS A 89 -11.98 -1.80 22.70
C LYS A 89 -12.42 -2.95 23.61
N GLY A 90 -13.29 -2.69 24.58
CA GLY A 90 -13.84 -3.72 25.41
C GLY A 90 -14.77 -4.70 24.68
N LEU A 91 -15.20 -4.34 23.46
CA LEU A 91 -16.13 -5.13 22.66
C LEU A 91 -15.42 -6.11 21.70
N ILE A 92 -14.14 -5.97 21.44
CA ILE A 92 -13.35 -6.95 20.69
C ILE A 92 -12.70 -7.95 21.64
N GLN A 93 -12.31 -9.12 21.10
CA GLN A 93 -11.64 -10.16 21.89
C GLN A 93 -10.37 -9.58 22.55
N SER A 94 -10.15 -9.90 23.81
CA SER A 94 -9.10 -9.30 24.66
C SER A 94 -7.68 -9.44 24.09
N GLU A 95 -7.42 -10.54 23.41
CA GLU A 95 -6.11 -10.82 22.78
C GLU A 95 -5.77 -9.83 21.66
N TYR A 96 -6.77 -9.24 20.97
CA TYR A 96 -6.55 -8.29 19.88
C TYR A 96 -6.58 -6.82 20.31
N GLN A 97 -6.93 -6.51 21.57
CA GLN A 97 -6.98 -5.14 22.09
C GLN A 97 -5.61 -4.43 21.99
N SER A 98 -4.52 -5.19 22.17
CA SER A 98 -3.16 -4.65 22.02
C SER A 98 -2.85 -4.22 20.58
N LEU A 99 -3.42 -4.90 19.58
CA LEU A 99 -3.31 -4.52 18.16
C LEU A 99 -4.12 -3.27 17.87
N ALA A 100 -5.35 -3.19 18.38
CA ALA A 100 -6.19 -2.00 18.23
C ALA A 100 -5.52 -0.76 18.83
N THR A 101 -4.96 -0.88 20.03
CA THR A 101 -4.19 0.20 20.69
C THR A 101 -2.95 0.58 19.88
N TYR A 102 -2.24 -0.40 19.30
CA TYR A 102 -1.10 -0.13 18.43
C TYR A 102 -1.49 0.75 17.24
N PHE A 103 -2.60 0.47 16.57
CA PHE A 103 -3.06 1.26 15.42
C PHE A 103 -3.50 2.67 15.80
N GLU A 104 -4.14 2.87 16.93
CA GLU A 104 -4.48 4.20 17.42
C GLU A 104 -3.23 5.05 17.66
N ASN A 105 -2.19 4.46 18.26
CA ASN A 105 -0.95 5.16 18.57
C ASN A 105 -0.05 5.36 17.34
N SER A 106 -0.03 4.41 16.40
CA SER A 106 0.90 4.41 15.26
C SER A 106 0.38 5.16 14.04
N SER A 107 -0.93 5.07 13.77
CA SER A 107 -1.57 5.65 12.58
C SER A 107 -2.78 6.52 12.89
N THR A 108 -3.20 6.56 14.17
CA THR A 108 -4.42 7.21 14.62
C THR A 108 -5.69 6.65 14.00
N ALA A 109 -5.65 5.37 13.64
CA ALA A 109 -6.79 4.63 13.16
C ALA A 109 -7.67 4.24 14.34
N SER A 110 -8.83 4.90 14.48
CA SER A 110 -9.81 4.57 15.50
C SER A 110 -10.47 3.24 15.23
N LEU A 111 -10.81 2.50 16.28
CA LEU A 111 -11.65 1.31 16.20
C LEU A 111 -13.10 1.75 15.99
N LEU A 112 -13.66 1.43 14.83
CA LEU A 112 -14.98 1.90 14.39
C LEU A 112 -15.90 0.70 14.12
N SER A 113 -17.20 0.85 14.45
CA SER A 113 -18.19 -0.20 14.20
C SER A 113 -18.45 -0.41 12.71
N VAL A 114 -18.76 -1.65 12.36
CA VAL A 114 -19.14 -2.08 11.02
C VAL A 114 -20.56 -2.62 11.08
N ASP A 115 -21.46 -2.03 10.30
CA ASP A 115 -22.84 -2.49 10.21
C ASP A 115 -22.96 -3.65 9.22
N GLU A 116 -22.21 -3.56 8.11
CA GLU A 116 -22.15 -4.58 7.07
C GLU A 116 -20.76 -4.58 6.44
N ALA A 117 -20.23 -5.77 6.20
CA ALA A 117 -18.99 -5.99 5.46
C ALA A 117 -19.18 -7.10 4.43
N GLU A 118 -18.91 -6.81 3.16
CA GLU A 118 -18.97 -7.77 2.05
C GLU A 118 -17.58 -7.96 1.44
N VAL A 119 -17.09 -9.21 1.40
CA VAL A 119 -15.81 -9.56 0.77
C VAL A 119 -16.07 -9.89 -0.69
N LEU A 120 -15.56 -9.06 -1.59
CA LEU A 120 -15.70 -9.19 -3.04
C LEU A 120 -14.42 -9.81 -3.61
N CYS A 121 -14.47 -11.08 -3.91
CA CYS A 121 -13.35 -11.87 -4.44
C CYS A 121 -13.36 -11.96 -5.98
N ASP A 122 -14.48 -11.63 -6.60
CA ASP A 122 -14.67 -11.56 -8.03
C ASP A 122 -14.63 -10.09 -8.49
N THR A 123 -13.78 -9.80 -9.46
CA THR A 123 -13.60 -8.43 -9.97
C THR A 123 -14.78 -7.96 -10.83
N SER A 124 -15.58 -8.86 -11.39
CA SER A 124 -16.83 -8.52 -12.07
C SER A 124 -17.88 -8.04 -11.07
N VAL A 125 -18.03 -8.74 -9.95
CA VAL A 125 -18.90 -8.33 -8.84
C VAL A 125 -18.44 -6.98 -8.24
N PHE A 126 -17.12 -6.78 -8.10
CA PHE A 126 -16.60 -5.46 -7.71
C PHE A 126 -17.07 -4.36 -8.68
N ALA A 127 -16.98 -4.59 -9.99
CA ALA A 127 -17.41 -3.59 -10.98
C ALA A 127 -18.91 -3.29 -10.87
N GLU A 128 -19.75 -4.30 -10.71
CA GLU A 128 -21.20 -4.14 -10.50
C GLU A 128 -21.49 -3.30 -9.26
N ARG A 129 -20.91 -3.68 -8.10
CA ARG A 129 -21.07 -2.95 -6.84
C ARG A 129 -20.58 -1.50 -6.94
N LEU A 130 -19.48 -1.26 -7.66
CA LEU A 130 -18.98 0.10 -7.89
C LEU A 130 -20.00 0.97 -8.63
N PHE A 131 -20.59 0.45 -9.70
CA PHE A 131 -21.60 1.19 -10.46
C PHE A 131 -22.90 1.37 -9.65
N GLU A 132 -23.34 0.39 -8.88
CA GLU A 132 -24.46 0.52 -7.95
C GLU A 132 -24.22 1.65 -6.94
N MET A 133 -23.04 1.68 -6.30
CA MET A 133 -22.67 2.74 -5.36
C MET A 133 -22.66 4.11 -6.03
N VAL A 134 -22.05 4.23 -7.22
CA VAL A 134 -22.02 5.50 -7.97
C VAL A 134 -23.43 5.94 -8.35
N SER A 135 -24.29 5.02 -8.80
CA SER A 135 -25.67 5.35 -9.21
C SER A 135 -26.54 5.79 -8.04
N SER A 136 -26.32 5.25 -6.84
CA SER A 136 -27.08 5.59 -5.62
C SER A 136 -26.62 6.88 -4.94
N ALA A 137 -25.51 7.50 -5.38
CA ALA A 137 -24.97 8.69 -4.76
C ALA A 137 -25.93 9.88 -4.81
N GLU A 138 -26.17 10.52 -3.66
CA GLU A 138 -27.04 11.69 -3.49
C GLU A 138 -26.26 12.96 -3.16
N HIS A 139 -25.16 12.83 -2.41
CA HIS A 139 -24.43 13.95 -1.89
C HIS A 139 -22.99 14.06 -2.41
N HIS A 140 -22.18 13.01 -2.27
CA HIS A 140 -20.79 13.04 -2.73
C HIS A 140 -20.23 11.66 -3.09
N ILE A 141 -19.27 11.68 -4.02
CA ILE A 141 -18.47 10.52 -4.43
C ILE A 141 -17.01 10.89 -4.31
N HIS A 142 -16.25 10.15 -3.51
CA HIS A 142 -14.82 10.28 -3.35
C HIS A 142 -14.10 9.03 -3.83
N LEU A 143 -13.20 9.18 -4.79
CA LEU A 143 -12.49 8.09 -5.44
C LEU A 143 -10.98 8.35 -5.41
N GLN A 144 -10.23 7.32 -5.06
CA GLN A 144 -8.76 7.37 -5.08
C GLN A 144 -8.22 6.07 -5.65
N PHE A 145 -7.40 6.17 -6.71
CA PHE A 145 -6.82 5.02 -7.39
C PHE A 145 -5.38 5.26 -7.80
N TYR A 146 -4.58 4.20 -7.79
CA TYR A 146 -3.23 4.21 -8.37
C TYR A 146 -3.31 4.24 -9.90
N ILE A 147 -4.15 3.39 -10.50
CA ILE A 147 -4.38 3.31 -11.93
C ILE A 147 -5.84 3.63 -12.21
N PHE A 148 -6.05 4.54 -13.18
CA PHE A 148 -7.34 4.85 -13.77
C PHE A 148 -7.09 5.03 -15.28
N GLU A 149 -7.42 4.02 -16.09
CA GLU A 149 -7.12 4.01 -17.53
C GLU A 149 -8.28 4.55 -18.37
N ASN A 150 -7.97 4.99 -19.58
CA ASN A 150 -8.93 5.40 -20.59
C ASN A 150 -9.22 4.20 -21.52
N ASP A 151 -9.73 3.13 -20.93
CA ASP A 151 -10.23 1.94 -21.61
C ASP A 151 -11.77 1.85 -21.46
N GLU A 152 -12.38 0.73 -21.77
CA GLU A 152 -13.84 0.58 -21.73
C GLU A 152 -14.36 0.76 -20.29
N PHE A 153 -13.77 0.04 -19.31
CA PHE A 153 -14.19 0.13 -17.90
C PHE A 153 -13.96 1.53 -17.33
N GLY A 154 -12.79 2.12 -17.57
CA GLY A 154 -12.47 3.45 -17.09
C GLY A 154 -13.32 4.55 -17.75
N SER A 155 -13.63 4.42 -19.05
CA SER A 155 -14.50 5.37 -19.75
C SER A 155 -15.94 5.29 -19.27
N ARG A 156 -16.48 4.08 -19.06
CA ARG A 156 -17.82 3.90 -18.46
C ARG A 156 -17.92 4.51 -17.07
N LEU A 157 -16.90 4.32 -16.23
CA LEU A 157 -16.88 4.92 -14.89
C LEU A 157 -16.78 6.45 -14.98
N ARG A 158 -15.92 6.99 -15.86
CA ARG A 158 -15.84 8.44 -16.12
C ARG A 158 -17.21 9.00 -16.46
N ASP A 159 -17.93 8.37 -17.37
CA ASP A 159 -19.23 8.85 -17.85
C ASP A 159 -20.29 8.82 -16.73
N ALA A 160 -20.28 7.78 -15.88
CA ALA A 160 -21.14 7.71 -14.71
C ALA A 160 -20.83 8.83 -13.69
N LEU A 161 -19.55 9.10 -13.42
CA LEU A 161 -19.12 10.18 -12.52
C LEU A 161 -19.50 11.57 -13.06
N VAL A 162 -19.32 11.78 -14.36
CA VAL A 162 -19.75 13.01 -15.04
C VAL A 162 -21.26 13.19 -14.97
N ALA A 163 -22.03 12.13 -15.17
CA ALA A 163 -23.49 12.18 -15.05
C ALA A 163 -23.93 12.59 -13.64
N LYS A 164 -23.27 12.05 -12.60
CA LYS A 164 -23.55 12.41 -11.20
C LYS A 164 -23.15 13.86 -10.88
N ALA A 165 -22.00 14.33 -11.37
CA ALA A 165 -21.59 15.72 -11.21
C ALA A 165 -22.60 16.69 -11.84
N LYS A 166 -23.13 16.40 -13.02
CA LYS A 166 -24.20 17.17 -13.68
C LYS A 166 -25.51 17.17 -12.90
N GLN A 167 -25.78 16.16 -12.07
CA GLN A 167 -26.92 16.08 -11.15
C GLN A 167 -26.69 16.84 -9.85
N GLY A 168 -25.53 17.48 -9.66
CA GLY A 168 -25.21 18.25 -8.46
C GLY A 168 -24.49 17.45 -7.36
N VAL A 169 -24.12 16.18 -7.60
CA VAL A 169 -23.34 15.39 -6.66
C VAL A 169 -21.88 15.88 -6.67
N GLU A 170 -21.29 16.07 -5.50
CA GLU A 170 -19.89 16.49 -5.37
C GLU A 170 -18.94 15.33 -5.67
N VAL A 171 -18.38 15.26 -6.88
CA VAL A 171 -17.46 14.17 -7.28
C VAL A 171 -16.01 14.62 -7.15
N ARG A 172 -15.17 13.86 -6.37
CA ARG A 172 -13.73 14.08 -6.22
C ARG A 172 -12.95 12.82 -6.57
N LEU A 173 -11.97 12.98 -7.45
CA LEU A 173 -11.08 11.91 -7.90
C LEU A 173 -9.61 12.27 -7.63
N ILE A 174 -8.90 11.38 -6.96
CA ILE A 174 -7.44 11.40 -6.86
C ILE A 174 -6.87 10.23 -7.67
N TYR A 175 -5.94 10.52 -8.57
CA TYR A 175 -5.20 9.48 -9.30
C TYR A 175 -3.69 9.66 -9.13
N ASP A 176 -2.91 8.58 -9.22
CA ASP A 176 -1.45 8.68 -9.19
C ASP A 176 -0.89 9.11 -10.56
N SER A 177 0.00 10.10 -10.58
CA SER A 177 0.50 10.65 -11.84
C SER A 177 1.38 9.70 -12.64
N VAL A 178 2.03 8.72 -12.00
CA VAL A 178 2.85 7.70 -12.66
C VAL A 178 2.00 6.49 -13.04
N GLY A 179 1.10 6.07 -12.15
CA GLY A 179 0.15 4.99 -12.44
C GLY A 179 -0.74 5.28 -13.66
N CYS A 180 -1.01 6.57 -13.92
CA CYS A 180 -1.84 7.04 -15.04
C CYS A 180 -1.04 7.79 -16.14
N TRP A 181 0.27 7.64 -16.23
CA TRP A 181 1.10 8.45 -17.13
C TRP A 181 0.80 8.23 -18.63
N ARG A 182 0.23 7.07 -18.98
CA ARG A 182 -0.19 6.72 -20.34
C ARG A 182 -1.56 7.25 -20.72
N VAL A 183 -2.30 7.76 -19.74
CA VAL A 183 -3.63 8.31 -19.97
C VAL A 183 -3.50 9.75 -20.50
N GLY A 184 -4.12 10.03 -21.63
CA GLY A 184 -4.13 11.36 -22.23
C GLY A 184 -4.69 12.41 -21.26
N LYS A 185 -4.12 13.61 -21.27
CA LYS A 185 -4.57 14.69 -20.37
C LYS A 185 -6.04 15.05 -20.61
N GLU A 186 -6.50 14.92 -21.85
CA GLU A 186 -7.86 15.22 -22.32
C GLU A 186 -8.89 14.38 -21.56
N PHE A 187 -8.56 13.15 -21.18
CA PHE A 187 -9.46 12.28 -20.41
C PHE A 187 -9.85 12.89 -19.07
N PHE A 188 -8.85 13.35 -18.29
CA PHE A 188 -9.12 13.97 -16.99
C PHE A 188 -9.63 15.41 -17.12
N GLU A 189 -9.22 16.16 -18.18
CA GLU A 189 -9.75 17.50 -18.45
C GLU A 189 -11.24 17.46 -18.81
N SER A 190 -11.70 16.46 -19.58
CA SER A 190 -13.12 16.29 -19.88
C SER A 190 -13.96 16.13 -18.62
N MET A 191 -13.46 15.43 -17.61
CA MET A 191 -14.11 15.30 -16.30
C MET A 191 -14.16 16.65 -15.55
N ARG A 192 -13.04 17.41 -15.57
CA ARG A 192 -12.98 18.75 -14.92
C ARG A 192 -13.96 19.72 -15.55
N CYS A 193 -14.00 19.77 -16.88
CA CYS A 193 -14.97 20.60 -17.61
C CYS A 193 -16.42 20.25 -17.32
N ALA A 194 -16.69 19.00 -16.94
CA ALA A 194 -18.01 18.51 -16.56
C ALA A 194 -18.34 18.71 -15.08
N GLY A 195 -17.47 19.36 -14.28
CA GLY A 195 -17.71 19.66 -12.88
C GLY A 195 -17.15 18.64 -11.87
N VAL A 196 -16.39 17.63 -12.34
CA VAL A 196 -15.68 16.69 -11.44
C VAL A 196 -14.39 17.32 -10.94
N TYR A 197 -14.14 17.31 -9.64
CA TYR A 197 -12.88 17.74 -9.05
C TYR A 197 -11.84 16.63 -9.21
N VAL A 198 -10.82 16.83 -10.04
CA VAL A 198 -9.82 15.80 -10.37
C VAL A 198 -8.43 16.31 -10.04
N GLU A 199 -7.72 15.59 -9.16
CA GLU A 199 -6.35 15.92 -8.77
C GLU A 199 -5.40 14.75 -8.98
N SER A 200 -4.16 15.07 -9.41
CA SER A 200 -3.11 14.08 -9.54
C SER A 200 -2.19 14.07 -8.32
N PHE A 201 -1.90 12.89 -7.80
CA PHE A 201 -1.01 12.72 -6.66
C PHE A 201 0.46 12.74 -7.12
N LEU A 202 1.27 13.61 -6.50
CA LEU A 202 2.71 13.76 -6.74
C LEU A 202 3.09 13.89 -8.24
N LYS A 203 2.65 14.97 -8.89
CA LYS A 203 3.02 15.30 -10.27
C LYS A 203 4.53 15.16 -10.47
N VAL A 204 4.95 14.38 -11.45
CA VAL A 204 6.34 14.17 -11.83
C VAL A 204 6.57 14.82 -13.19
N THR A 205 7.30 15.95 -13.19
CA THR A 205 7.64 16.69 -14.40
C THR A 205 8.93 16.22 -15.06
N PHE A 206 9.90 15.74 -14.25
CA PHE A 206 11.16 15.15 -14.69
C PHE A 206 11.45 13.88 -13.90
N PRO A 207 11.08 12.68 -14.41
CA PRO A 207 11.15 11.43 -13.64
C PRO A 207 12.59 11.07 -13.23
N LEU A 208 13.60 11.28 -14.08
CA LEU A 208 14.99 10.88 -13.80
C LEU A 208 15.68 11.71 -12.71
N LEU A 209 15.21 12.92 -12.40
CA LEU A 209 15.84 13.83 -11.44
C LEU A 209 15.01 14.08 -10.19
N SER A 210 13.85 13.42 -10.06
CA SER A 210 12.93 13.63 -8.94
C SER A 210 12.81 12.41 -8.06
N ASN A 211 13.24 12.53 -6.78
CA ASN A 211 12.95 11.50 -5.75
C ASN A 211 11.44 11.25 -5.54
N ARG A 212 10.57 12.10 -6.11
CA ARG A 212 9.12 11.92 -6.10
C ARG A 212 8.66 10.74 -6.96
N PHE A 213 9.51 10.29 -7.91
CA PHE A 213 9.22 9.12 -8.74
C PHE A 213 9.04 7.85 -7.90
N ASN A 214 9.80 7.71 -6.80
CA ASN A 214 9.74 6.53 -5.93
C ASN A 214 8.52 6.50 -5.00
N TYR A 215 7.94 7.67 -4.67
CA TYR A 215 6.82 7.75 -3.73
C TYR A 215 5.51 7.76 -4.49
N ARG A 216 4.74 6.65 -4.42
CA ARG A 216 3.49 6.51 -5.15
C ARG A 216 2.29 6.41 -4.21
N ASN A 217 1.16 6.93 -4.65
CA ASN A 217 -0.10 6.69 -3.96
C ASN A 217 -0.71 5.39 -4.48
N HIS A 218 -0.58 4.34 -3.70
CA HIS A 218 -1.07 3.02 -4.08
C HIS A 218 -2.42 2.68 -3.44
N ARG A 219 -3.05 3.61 -2.74
CA ARG A 219 -4.38 3.45 -2.12
C ARG A 219 -5.47 3.28 -3.16
N LYS A 220 -6.46 2.44 -2.88
CA LYS A 220 -7.70 2.30 -3.61
C LYS A 220 -8.83 2.48 -2.62
N ILE A 221 -9.49 3.62 -2.70
CA ILE A 221 -10.55 4.03 -1.78
C ILE A 221 -11.73 4.54 -2.60
N ILE A 222 -12.92 4.07 -2.25
CA ILE A 222 -14.18 4.56 -2.76
C ILE A 222 -15.04 4.91 -1.56
N VAL A 223 -15.62 6.08 -1.54
CA VAL A 223 -16.61 6.48 -0.53
C VAL A 223 -17.77 7.19 -1.23
N VAL A 224 -18.97 6.75 -0.93
CA VAL A 224 -20.21 7.37 -1.41
C VAL A 224 -21.04 7.79 -0.21
N ASP A 225 -21.37 9.09 -0.18
CA ASP A 225 -22.20 9.77 0.83
C ASP A 225 -21.72 9.60 2.29
N GLY A 226 -20.48 9.10 2.49
CA GLY A 226 -19.98 8.72 3.80
C GLY A 226 -20.68 7.51 4.41
N LYS A 227 -21.61 6.87 3.69
CA LYS A 227 -22.45 5.76 4.16
C LYS A 227 -21.93 4.39 3.73
N VAL A 228 -21.35 4.31 2.54
CA VAL A 228 -20.77 3.10 1.97
C VAL A 228 -19.38 3.38 1.44
N GLY A 229 -18.47 2.45 1.64
CA GLY A 229 -17.11 2.57 1.15
C GLY A 229 -16.51 1.24 0.71
N MET A 230 -15.53 1.28 -0.18
CA MET A 230 -14.74 0.12 -0.59
C MET A 230 -13.25 0.38 -0.45
N ILE A 231 -12.52 -0.69 -0.12
CA ILE A 231 -11.07 -0.73 -0.03
C ILE A 231 -10.55 -2.09 -0.55
N GLY A 232 -9.38 -2.11 -1.17
CA GLY A 232 -8.77 -3.37 -1.61
C GLY A 232 -7.67 -3.21 -2.65
N GLY A 233 -7.50 -4.22 -3.52
CA GLY A 233 -6.42 -4.29 -4.49
C GLY A 233 -6.75 -3.79 -5.89
N CYS A 234 -8.05 -3.77 -6.30
CA CYS A 234 -8.47 -3.45 -7.66
C CYS A 234 -8.23 -1.98 -8.04
N ASN A 235 -7.76 -1.76 -9.26
CA ASN A 235 -7.73 -0.45 -9.90
C ASN A 235 -8.80 -0.36 -10.99
N ILE A 236 -8.85 0.78 -11.68
CA ILE A 236 -9.80 1.04 -12.75
C ILE A 236 -9.10 0.87 -14.11
N ALA A 237 -9.16 -0.33 -14.64
CA ALA A 237 -8.72 -0.68 -15.99
C ALA A 237 -9.32 -2.03 -16.42
N ASP A 238 -9.52 -2.21 -17.72
CA ASP A 238 -10.11 -3.42 -18.32
C ASP A 238 -9.40 -4.71 -17.87
N ARG A 239 -8.07 -4.67 -17.71
CA ARG A 239 -7.31 -5.85 -17.29
C ARG A 239 -7.69 -6.39 -15.92
N TYR A 240 -8.22 -5.55 -15.02
CA TYR A 240 -8.71 -6.00 -13.71
C TYR A 240 -10.04 -6.75 -13.83
N ILE A 241 -10.82 -6.49 -14.87
CA ILE A 241 -12.15 -7.09 -15.10
C ILE A 241 -12.08 -8.23 -16.12
N LYS A 242 -11.37 -8.00 -17.24
CA LYS A 242 -11.29 -8.93 -18.37
C LYS A 242 -10.08 -9.88 -18.30
N GLY A 243 -9.18 -9.65 -17.33
CA GLY A 243 -7.89 -10.33 -17.27
C GLY A 243 -6.84 -9.76 -18.25
N ILE A 244 -5.69 -10.41 -18.30
CA ILE A 244 -4.56 -10.01 -19.16
C ILE A 244 -4.01 -11.22 -19.92
N LYS A 245 -3.87 -11.11 -21.26
CA LYS A 245 -3.31 -12.17 -22.12
C LYS A 245 -3.95 -13.55 -21.89
N GLY A 246 -5.25 -13.60 -21.65
CA GLY A 246 -5.98 -14.86 -21.40
C GLY A 246 -5.88 -15.39 -19.97
N MET A 247 -5.19 -14.69 -19.07
CA MET A 247 -5.15 -15.01 -17.65
C MET A 247 -6.21 -14.21 -16.91
N GLU A 248 -7.01 -14.86 -16.06
CA GLU A 248 -7.95 -14.19 -15.17
C GLU A 248 -7.20 -13.31 -14.17
N TRP A 249 -7.83 -12.20 -13.77
CA TRP A 249 -7.32 -11.33 -12.70
C TRP A 249 -8.06 -11.62 -11.41
N ARG A 250 -7.36 -12.13 -10.40
CA ARG A 250 -7.91 -12.46 -9.09
C ARG A 250 -7.49 -11.41 -8.06
N ASP A 251 -8.44 -10.59 -7.60
CA ASP A 251 -8.19 -9.58 -6.58
C ASP A 251 -9.29 -9.62 -5.51
N THR A 252 -9.13 -8.83 -4.44
CA THR A 252 -10.10 -8.75 -3.35
C THR A 252 -10.37 -7.30 -3.00
N MET A 253 -11.67 -6.97 -2.93
CA MET A 253 -12.17 -5.72 -2.37
C MET A 253 -13.02 -6.02 -1.14
N LEU A 254 -13.09 -5.08 -0.23
CA LEU A 254 -13.96 -5.10 0.94
C LEU A 254 -14.91 -3.91 0.87
N LEU A 255 -16.20 -4.18 0.77
CA LEU A 255 -17.25 -3.18 0.92
C LEU A 255 -17.59 -3.07 2.40
N LEU A 256 -17.73 -1.85 2.89
CA LEU A 256 -18.05 -1.51 4.27
C LEU A 256 -19.23 -0.56 4.34
N ARG A 257 -20.11 -0.78 5.33
CA ARG A 257 -21.13 0.17 5.78
C ARG A 257 -20.99 0.41 7.26
N GLY A 258 -21.49 1.53 7.76
CA GLY A 258 -21.38 1.92 9.17
C GLY A 258 -20.21 2.87 9.44
N MET A 259 -19.88 3.04 10.73
CA MET A 259 -18.87 4.00 11.16
C MET A 259 -17.48 3.78 10.56
N ALA A 260 -17.14 2.53 10.20
CA ALA A 260 -15.84 2.20 9.57
C ALA A 260 -15.60 2.96 8.25
N VAL A 261 -16.64 3.36 7.52
CA VAL A 261 -16.55 4.19 6.32
C VAL A 261 -15.90 5.53 6.62
N ASN A 262 -16.10 6.07 7.83
CA ASN A 262 -15.48 7.31 8.25
C ASN A 262 -13.94 7.24 8.26
N GLY A 263 -13.37 6.07 8.50
CA GLY A 263 -11.93 5.85 8.39
C GLY A 263 -11.41 5.97 6.95
N LEU A 264 -12.15 5.46 5.98
CA LEU A 264 -11.87 5.61 4.55
C LEU A 264 -12.02 7.08 4.12
N GLN A 265 -13.11 7.70 4.54
CA GLN A 265 -13.41 9.10 4.27
C GLN A 265 -12.31 10.03 4.81
N GLN A 266 -11.87 9.81 6.04
CA GLN A 266 -10.77 10.57 6.66
C GLN A 266 -9.47 10.40 5.87
N SER A 267 -9.13 9.17 5.48
CA SER A 267 -7.94 8.88 4.68
C SER A 267 -7.98 9.63 3.34
N PHE A 268 -9.12 9.59 2.65
CA PHE A 268 -9.32 10.30 1.39
C PHE A 268 -9.17 11.83 1.57
N LEU A 269 -9.83 12.42 2.54
CA LEU A 269 -9.83 13.88 2.75
C LEU A 269 -8.46 14.41 3.16
N ILE A 270 -7.64 13.64 3.88
CA ILE A 270 -6.25 13.97 4.17
C ILE A 270 -5.44 14.04 2.87
N ASP A 271 -5.58 13.02 2.00
CA ASP A 271 -4.89 13.00 0.71
C ASP A 271 -5.44 14.08 -0.24
N TRP A 272 -6.74 14.33 -0.23
CA TRP A 272 -7.34 15.42 -0.98
C TRP A 272 -6.75 16.78 -0.63
N TYR A 273 -6.68 17.09 0.65
CA TYR A 273 -6.02 18.34 1.09
C TYR A 273 -4.54 18.37 0.70
N PHE A 274 -3.86 17.23 0.75
CA PHE A 274 -2.45 17.17 0.37
C PHE A 274 -2.24 17.59 -1.10
N VAL A 275 -3.12 17.20 -2.01
CA VAL A 275 -2.99 17.47 -3.46
C VAL A 275 -3.63 18.78 -3.88
N SER A 276 -4.83 19.11 -3.40
CA SER A 276 -5.62 20.28 -3.82
C SER A 276 -5.33 21.55 -3.01
N ARG A 277 -4.79 21.41 -1.79
CA ARG A 277 -4.68 22.47 -0.76
C ARG A 277 -6.03 23.03 -0.32
N THR A 278 -7.12 22.42 -0.72
CA THR A 278 -8.49 22.81 -0.33
C THR A 278 -8.96 21.91 0.80
N MET A 279 -9.35 22.51 1.92
CA MET A 279 -9.91 21.77 3.06
C MET A 279 -11.38 21.45 2.80
N VAL A 280 -11.70 20.17 2.79
CA VAL A 280 -13.06 19.65 2.75
C VAL A 280 -13.37 19.05 4.11
N SER A 281 -14.37 19.57 4.80
CA SER A 281 -14.75 19.14 6.15
C SER A 281 -16.23 19.43 6.40
N GLY A 282 -16.81 18.80 7.40
CA GLY A 282 -18.19 19.00 7.82
C GLY A 282 -18.93 17.70 8.08
N LYS A 283 -19.99 17.78 8.90
CA LYS A 283 -20.79 16.61 9.31
C LYS A 283 -21.39 15.85 8.13
N LYS A 284 -21.67 16.54 7.02
CA LYS A 284 -22.22 15.91 5.80
C LYS A 284 -21.33 14.81 5.21
N TYR A 285 -20.01 14.86 5.45
CA TYR A 285 -19.06 13.82 4.98
C TYR A 285 -18.87 12.68 5.98
N PHE A 286 -19.35 12.85 7.21
CA PHE A 286 -19.21 11.91 8.31
C PHE A 286 -20.57 11.67 8.96
N PRO A 287 -21.53 11.03 8.25
CA PRO A 287 -22.81 10.70 8.85
C PRO A 287 -22.61 9.74 10.03
N VAL A 288 -23.42 9.89 11.06
CA VAL A 288 -23.48 8.95 12.16
C VAL A 288 -24.29 7.75 11.72
N ALA A 289 -23.76 6.55 11.94
CA ALA A 289 -24.47 5.31 11.73
C ALA A 289 -24.97 4.79 13.08
N ASP A 290 -26.23 4.39 13.16
CA ASP A 290 -26.90 3.97 14.40
C ASP A 290 -26.64 2.49 14.76
N GLY A 291 -25.73 1.81 14.06
CA GLY A 291 -25.49 0.38 14.18
C GLY A 291 -24.78 -0.02 15.48
N CYS A 292 -25.45 -0.79 16.33
CA CYS A 292 -24.86 -1.56 17.42
C CYS A 292 -24.57 -2.99 16.97
N ARG A 293 -23.41 -3.24 16.33
CA ARG A 293 -23.01 -4.61 15.99
C ARG A 293 -21.66 -4.95 16.63
N ASN A 294 -21.42 -6.23 16.85
CA ASN A 294 -20.18 -6.76 17.43
C ASN A 294 -19.06 -6.90 16.38
N SER A 295 -19.12 -6.12 15.30
CA SER A 295 -18.14 -6.09 14.24
C SER A 295 -17.44 -4.74 14.21
N PHE A 296 -16.10 -4.75 14.11
CA PHE A 296 -15.28 -3.55 14.18
C PHE A 296 -14.20 -3.58 13.09
N ALA A 297 -13.77 -2.39 12.67
CA ALA A 297 -12.64 -2.23 11.78
C ALA A 297 -11.80 -1.00 12.11
N GLN A 298 -10.52 -1.07 11.75
CA GLN A 298 -9.59 0.05 11.75
C GLN A 298 -9.04 0.25 10.36
N VAL A 299 -9.24 1.44 9.80
CA VAL A 299 -8.64 1.83 8.51
C VAL A 299 -7.26 2.41 8.77
N VAL A 300 -6.25 1.59 8.54
CA VAL A 300 -4.86 1.91 8.85
C VAL A 300 -4.16 2.41 7.59
N THR A 301 -3.48 3.55 7.71
CA THR A 301 -2.69 4.12 6.61
C THR A 301 -1.21 4.05 6.91
N SER A 302 -0.41 3.80 5.90
CA SER A 302 1.04 4.01 5.94
C SER A 302 1.47 4.99 4.85
N ASN A 303 2.60 5.63 5.07
CA ASN A 303 3.19 6.56 4.13
C ASN A 303 4.72 6.62 4.31
N PRO A 304 5.48 7.00 3.26
CA PRO A 304 6.94 7.00 3.30
C PRO A 304 7.55 8.09 4.19
N VAL A 305 6.72 8.97 4.74
CA VAL A 305 7.16 10.14 5.53
C VAL A 305 7.13 9.86 7.02
N GLY A 306 6.26 8.94 7.46
CA GLY A 306 6.11 8.55 8.86
C GLY A 306 7.30 7.76 9.38
N ASP A 307 7.61 7.94 10.67
CA ASP A 307 8.64 7.15 11.36
C ASP A 307 8.12 5.73 11.70
N VAL A 308 6.80 5.55 11.76
CA VAL A 308 6.14 4.29 12.08
C VAL A 308 5.44 3.71 10.85
N ARG A 309 5.75 2.45 10.54
CA ARG A 309 5.12 1.69 9.46
C ARG A 309 3.95 0.90 10.02
N ALA A 310 2.83 1.59 10.19
CA ALA A 310 1.70 1.06 10.95
C ALA A 310 1.14 -0.25 10.39
N ILE A 311 0.98 -0.36 9.05
CA ILE A 311 0.42 -1.57 8.41
C ILE A 311 1.37 -2.76 8.60
N VAL A 312 2.67 -2.59 8.33
CA VAL A 312 3.67 -3.66 8.51
C VAL A 312 3.74 -4.11 9.97
N GLY A 313 3.82 -3.15 10.91
CA GLY A 313 3.78 -3.46 12.33
C GLY A 313 2.49 -4.18 12.75
N GLY A 314 1.36 -3.85 12.11
CA GLY A 314 0.11 -4.58 12.27
C GLY A 314 0.22 -6.03 11.81
N TYR A 315 0.77 -6.29 10.64
CA TYR A 315 1.00 -7.66 10.15
C TYR A 315 1.96 -8.45 11.04
N VAL A 316 3.05 -7.82 11.51
CA VAL A 316 3.97 -8.42 12.48
C VAL A 316 3.24 -8.80 13.77
N LYS A 317 2.34 -7.93 14.26
CA LYS A 317 1.52 -8.23 15.44
C LYS A 317 0.50 -9.35 15.16
N MET A 318 -0.14 -9.39 13.97
CA MET A 318 -1.01 -10.51 13.60
C MET A 318 -0.26 -11.84 13.63
N LEU A 319 0.95 -11.89 13.06
CA LEU A 319 1.82 -13.08 13.10
C LEU A 319 2.18 -13.51 14.53
N ALA A 320 2.39 -12.54 15.42
CA ALA A 320 2.72 -12.82 16.83
C ALA A 320 1.49 -13.22 17.66
N LEU A 321 0.28 -12.82 17.26
CA LEU A 321 -0.98 -13.13 17.94
C LEU A 321 -1.63 -14.43 17.42
N ALA A 322 -1.26 -14.89 16.23
CA ALA A 322 -1.79 -16.10 15.62
C ALA A 322 -1.53 -17.33 16.50
N LYS A 323 -2.56 -18.14 16.73
CA LYS A 323 -2.51 -19.37 17.54
C LYS A 323 -2.71 -20.63 16.70
N GLY A 324 -3.71 -20.64 15.84
CA GLY A 324 -4.05 -21.78 15.01
C GLY A 324 -3.52 -21.65 13.59
N TYR A 325 -3.85 -20.57 12.91
CA TYR A 325 -3.44 -20.37 11.53
C TYR A 325 -3.33 -18.89 11.14
N ILE A 326 -2.52 -18.61 10.12
CA ILE A 326 -2.50 -17.34 9.41
C ILE A 326 -2.27 -17.59 7.92
N TYR A 327 -3.17 -17.08 7.05
CA TYR A 327 -3.11 -17.23 5.61
C TYR A 327 -2.93 -15.87 4.96
N LEU A 328 -1.97 -15.78 4.04
CA LEU A 328 -1.55 -14.54 3.39
C LEU A 328 -1.62 -14.70 1.88
N GLN A 329 -2.22 -13.70 1.19
CA GLN A 329 -2.17 -13.57 -0.27
C GLN A 329 -1.49 -12.26 -0.64
N THR A 330 -0.57 -12.30 -1.59
CA THR A 330 0.10 -11.12 -2.13
C THR A 330 0.59 -11.36 -3.55
N PRO A 331 0.51 -10.37 -4.47
CA PRO A 331 1.07 -10.52 -5.81
C PRO A 331 2.59 -10.54 -5.81
N TYR A 332 3.22 -9.84 -4.87
CA TYR A 332 4.67 -9.70 -4.78
C TYR A 332 5.14 -10.01 -3.36
N PHE A 333 6.16 -10.85 -3.24
CA PHE A 333 6.72 -11.25 -1.96
C PHE A 333 8.22 -10.92 -1.88
N MET A 334 8.50 -9.71 -1.42
CA MET A 334 9.86 -9.20 -1.22
C MET A 334 9.91 -8.44 0.12
N PRO A 335 9.62 -9.13 1.25
CA PRO A 335 9.46 -8.49 2.55
C PRO A 335 10.80 -7.99 3.11
N ASP A 336 10.70 -7.13 4.13
CA ASP A 336 11.84 -6.78 4.97
C ASP A 336 12.16 -7.92 5.96
N GLU A 337 13.34 -7.82 6.58
CA GLU A 337 13.83 -8.84 7.52
C GLU A 337 12.92 -9.02 8.74
N LEU A 338 12.32 -7.92 9.24
CA LEU A 338 11.42 -7.99 10.39
C LEU A 338 10.18 -8.83 10.09
N PHE A 339 9.54 -8.59 8.95
CA PHE A 339 8.36 -9.36 8.54
C PHE A 339 8.72 -10.82 8.26
N LEU A 340 9.84 -11.04 7.54
CA LEU A 340 10.33 -12.37 7.21
C LEU A 340 10.60 -13.20 8.47
N GLN A 341 11.28 -12.61 9.46
CA GLN A 341 11.57 -13.29 10.73
C GLN A 341 10.28 -13.56 11.52
N SER A 342 9.33 -12.63 11.52
CA SER A 342 8.03 -12.83 12.19
C SER A 342 7.23 -13.97 11.58
N LEU A 343 7.24 -14.09 10.25
CA LEU A 343 6.60 -15.19 9.52
C LEU A 343 7.20 -16.55 9.89
N LYS A 344 8.52 -16.62 9.94
CA LYS A 344 9.26 -17.82 10.37
C LYS A 344 8.95 -18.19 11.81
N ASN A 345 8.98 -17.21 12.72
CA ASN A 345 8.69 -17.43 14.14
C ASN A 345 7.27 -17.99 14.35
N ALA A 346 6.25 -17.46 13.66
CA ALA A 346 4.90 -17.98 13.74
C ALA A 346 4.84 -19.46 13.31
N SER A 347 5.44 -19.80 12.17
CA SER A 347 5.49 -21.18 11.67
C SER A 347 6.23 -22.12 12.62
N MET A 348 7.41 -21.71 13.11
CA MET A 348 8.20 -22.51 14.06
C MET A 348 7.53 -22.65 15.42
N SER A 349 6.57 -21.79 15.76
CA SER A 349 5.75 -21.88 16.98
C SER A 349 4.53 -22.79 16.80
N GLY A 350 4.37 -23.47 15.66
CA GLY A 350 3.30 -24.43 15.40
C GLY A 350 2.05 -23.84 14.74
N VAL A 351 2.07 -22.55 14.35
CA VAL A 351 0.97 -21.93 13.61
C VAL A 351 0.97 -22.45 12.16
N ASP A 352 -0.20 -22.80 11.62
CA ASP A 352 -0.34 -23.14 10.17
C ASP A 352 -0.23 -21.87 9.32
N VAL A 353 1.00 -21.55 8.91
CA VAL A 353 1.31 -20.37 8.10
C VAL A 353 1.27 -20.75 6.62
N ARG A 354 0.37 -20.12 5.86
CA ARG A 354 0.25 -20.31 4.41
C ARG A 354 0.45 -19.01 3.67
N LEU A 355 1.36 -19.03 2.73
CA LEU A 355 1.63 -17.90 1.81
C LEU A 355 1.21 -18.30 0.40
N MET A 356 0.35 -17.51 -0.22
CA MET A 356 -0.06 -17.70 -1.61
C MET A 356 0.43 -16.51 -2.45
N ILE A 357 1.16 -16.82 -3.51
CA ILE A 357 1.65 -15.85 -4.51
C ILE A 357 1.31 -16.37 -5.92
N PRO A 358 1.26 -15.51 -6.95
CA PRO A 358 1.08 -16.00 -8.32
C PRO A 358 2.27 -16.86 -8.75
N GLU A 359 2.01 -17.92 -9.51
CA GLU A 359 3.09 -18.72 -10.16
C GLU A 359 3.82 -17.90 -11.22
N LYS A 360 3.07 -17.02 -11.91
CA LYS A 360 3.58 -16.00 -12.84
C LYS A 360 2.83 -14.72 -12.61
N SER A 361 3.56 -13.67 -12.23
CA SER A 361 2.98 -12.33 -12.09
C SER A 361 3.04 -11.56 -13.43
N ASP A 362 2.56 -10.32 -13.40
CA ASP A 362 2.68 -9.37 -14.50
C ASP A 362 4.12 -8.81 -14.67
N SER A 363 5.04 -9.18 -13.76
CA SER A 363 6.45 -8.75 -13.75
C SER A 363 7.40 -9.92 -13.54
N THR A 364 8.07 -10.36 -14.60
CA THR A 364 9.08 -11.43 -14.53
C THR A 364 10.21 -11.10 -13.53
N ILE A 365 10.60 -9.83 -13.43
CA ILE A 365 11.64 -9.39 -12.47
C ILE A 365 11.15 -9.60 -11.03
N ALA A 366 9.89 -9.25 -10.74
CA ALA A 366 9.29 -9.50 -9.43
C ALA A 366 9.20 -10.99 -9.10
N ASP A 367 8.92 -11.85 -10.09
CA ASP A 367 8.90 -13.30 -9.91
C ASP A 367 10.27 -13.85 -9.49
N TYR A 368 11.34 -13.43 -10.18
CA TYR A 368 12.71 -13.80 -9.81
C TYR A 368 13.08 -13.30 -8.41
N ALA A 369 12.74 -12.05 -8.10
CA ALA A 369 12.98 -11.48 -6.78
C ALA A 369 12.24 -12.29 -5.70
N ALA A 370 10.93 -12.53 -5.87
CA ALA A 370 10.11 -13.28 -4.92
C ALA A 370 10.70 -14.67 -4.64
N MET A 371 11.07 -15.42 -5.68
CA MET A 371 11.67 -16.75 -5.54
C MET A 371 12.91 -16.74 -4.66
N SER A 372 13.70 -15.65 -4.63
CA SER A 372 14.91 -15.56 -3.80
C SER A 372 14.63 -15.50 -2.29
N TYR A 373 13.41 -15.08 -1.88
CA TYR A 373 13.00 -15.01 -0.47
C TYR A 373 12.36 -16.30 0.04
N LEU A 374 11.81 -17.14 -0.87
CA LEU A 374 11.01 -18.30 -0.47
C LEU A 374 11.80 -19.38 0.26
N GLY A 375 13.11 -19.54 -0.01
CA GLY A 375 13.94 -20.54 0.68
C GLY A 375 13.89 -20.41 2.20
N ASN A 376 14.04 -19.19 2.68
CA ASN A 376 14.07 -18.92 4.11
C ASN A 376 12.74 -19.25 4.82
N VAL A 377 11.61 -19.07 4.14
CA VAL A 377 10.28 -19.34 4.71
C VAL A 377 9.92 -20.82 4.58
N LEU A 378 10.31 -21.47 3.48
CA LEU A 378 10.13 -22.92 3.28
C LEU A 378 10.91 -23.73 4.33
N ASP A 379 12.18 -23.37 4.57
CA ASP A 379 13.02 -24.04 5.59
C ASP A 379 12.46 -23.87 7.02
N ALA A 380 11.65 -22.84 7.27
CA ALA A 380 10.96 -22.63 8.54
C ALA A 380 9.57 -23.32 8.63
N GLY A 381 9.15 -24.06 7.60
CA GLY A 381 7.90 -24.79 7.58
C GLY A 381 6.68 -24.01 7.07
N VAL A 382 6.86 -22.80 6.54
CA VAL A 382 5.78 -22.04 5.88
C VAL A 382 5.36 -22.76 4.61
N LYS A 383 4.05 -22.99 4.43
CA LYS A 383 3.51 -23.60 3.23
C LYS A 383 3.33 -22.55 2.14
N VAL A 384 4.09 -22.67 1.05
CA VAL A 384 4.04 -21.73 -0.09
C VAL A 384 3.23 -22.32 -1.22
N TYR A 385 2.15 -21.62 -1.58
CA TYR A 385 1.24 -21.98 -2.67
C TYR A 385 1.46 -21.06 -3.87
N LEU A 386 1.76 -21.64 -5.03
CA LEU A 386 1.94 -20.95 -6.29
C LEU A 386 0.61 -21.01 -7.07
N TYR A 387 -0.08 -19.88 -7.17
CA TYR A 387 -1.39 -19.79 -7.82
C TYR A 387 -1.26 -19.79 -9.33
N SER A 388 -1.87 -20.77 -9.99
CA SER A 388 -1.84 -20.97 -11.45
C SER A 388 -3.15 -20.61 -12.17
N GLY A 389 -4.19 -20.16 -11.42
CA GLY A 389 -5.49 -19.79 -11.98
C GLY A 389 -5.52 -18.43 -12.69
N GLY A 390 -4.38 -17.76 -12.84
CA GLY A 390 -4.28 -16.45 -13.45
C GLY A 390 -3.34 -15.51 -12.67
N MET A 391 -3.54 -14.20 -12.76
CA MET A 391 -2.81 -13.21 -11.97
C MET A 391 -3.46 -13.02 -10.59
N LEU A 392 -2.87 -13.61 -9.55
CA LEU A 392 -3.28 -13.34 -8.18
C LEU A 392 -2.77 -11.97 -7.75
N HIS A 393 -3.68 -11.03 -7.52
CA HIS A 393 -3.34 -9.66 -7.11
C HIS A 393 -3.96 -9.26 -5.76
N SER A 394 -4.58 -10.20 -5.03
CA SER A 394 -5.14 -9.98 -3.68
C SER A 394 -4.07 -9.61 -2.66
N LYS A 395 -4.41 -8.74 -1.73
CA LYS A 395 -3.60 -8.38 -0.56
C LYS A 395 -4.46 -8.61 0.67
N THR A 396 -4.48 -9.85 1.13
CA THR A 396 -5.31 -10.28 2.25
C THR A 396 -4.49 -11.04 3.27
N VAL A 397 -4.85 -10.86 4.52
CA VAL A 397 -4.36 -11.66 5.65
C VAL A 397 -5.55 -12.06 6.50
N VAL A 398 -5.67 -13.33 6.83
CA VAL A 398 -6.69 -13.85 7.75
C VAL A 398 -6.06 -14.70 8.84
N CYS A 399 -6.51 -14.52 10.07
CA CYS A 399 -5.94 -15.11 11.27
C CYS A 399 -7.06 -15.61 12.20
N ASP A 400 -7.00 -16.87 12.59
CA ASP A 400 -7.76 -17.49 13.67
C ASP A 400 -9.29 -17.23 13.66
N ASP A 401 -9.91 -17.25 12.47
CA ASP A 401 -11.37 -17.09 12.27
C ASP A 401 -11.97 -15.79 12.84
N TYR A 402 -11.18 -14.78 13.15
CA TYR A 402 -11.69 -13.53 13.72
C TYR A 402 -11.03 -12.26 13.19
N LEU A 403 -9.69 -12.26 13.06
CA LEU A 403 -8.96 -11.09 12.62
C LEU A 403 -8.57 -11.22 11.15
N SER A 404 -8.84 -10.18 10.37
CA SER A 404 -8.48 -10.16 8.97
C SER A 404 -7.99 -8.77 8.51
N SER A 405 -7.31 -8.74 7.37
CA SER A 405 -6.91 -7.51 6.70
C SER A 405 -7.14 -7.59 5.20
N VAL A 406 -7.74 -6.56 4.64
CA VAL A 406 -7.89 -6.35 3.19
C VAL A 406 -7.44 -4.94 2.86
N GLY A 407 -6.60 -4.78 1.81
CA GLY A 407 -6.12 -3.44 1.47
C GLY A 407 -5.30 -3.37 0.20
N SER A 408 -4.50 -2.32 0.11
CA SER A 408 -3.65 -2.06 -1.04
C SER A 408 -2.20 -2.55 -0.87
N THR A 409 -1.81 -2.95 0.34
CA THR A 409 -0.42 -3.18 0.74
C THR A 409 0.08 -4.54 0.31
N ASN A 410 1.02 -4.59 -0.62
CA ASN A 410 1.76 -5.81 -0.94
C ASN A 410 2.75 -6.16 0.17
N LEU A 411 3.17 -7.43 0.22
CA LEU A 411 4.24 -7.87 1.12
C LEU A 411 5.62 -7.66 0.45
N ASP A 412 5.90 -6.41 0.08
CA ASP A 412 7.12 -6.00 -0.60
C ASP A 412 7.74 -4.72 -0.02
N PHE A 413 9.01 -4.51 -0.35
CA PHE A 413 9.78 -3.33 0.10
C PHE A 413 9.12 -2.02 -0.30
N ARG A 414 8.52 -1.99 -1.49
CA ARG A 414 7.93 -0.77 -2.04
C ARG A 414 6.70 -0.34 -1.25
N SER A 415 5.80 -1.27 -0.95
CA SER A 415 4.63 -1.02 -0.11
C SER A 415 5.01 -0.69 1.33
N PHE A 416 6.07 -1.31 1.85
CA PHE A 416 6.50 -1.09 3.23
C PHE A 416 7.19 0.26 3.46
N PHE A 417 7.90 0.81 2.45
CA PHE A 417 8.81 1.93 2.64
C PHE A 417 8.55 3.15 1.76
N TYR A 418 7.95 2.97 0.59
CA TYR A 418 7.89 4.01 -0.44
C TYR A 418 6.47 4.42 -0.86
N ASN A 419 5.50 3.54 -0.72
CA ASN A 419 4.13 3.83 -1.13
C ASN A 419 3.31 4.46 0.01
N PHE A 420 2.31 5.23 -0.39
CA PHE A 420 1.16 5.53 0.46
C PHE A 420 0.18 4.36 0.31
N GLU A 421 -0.06 3.65 1.39
CA GLU A 421 -0.90 2.45 1.41
C GLU A 421 -2.06 2.61 2.39
N VAL A 422 -3.07 1.78 2.25
CA VAL A 422 -4.21 1.68 3.16
C VAL A 422 -4.66 0.23 3.28
N SER A 423 -4.96 -0.21 4.50
CA SER A 423 -5.55 -1.53 4.79
C SER A 423 -6.61 -1.41 5.87
N ALA A 424 -7.73 -2.08 5.69
CA ALA A 424 -8.71 -2.28 6.73
C ALA A 424 -8.33 -3.53 7.53
N PHE A 425 -8.20 -3.40 8.84
CA PHE A 425 -8.09 -4.51 9.78
C PHE A 425 -9.45 -4.70 10.41
N VAL A 426 -10.04 -5.88 10.20
CA VAL A 426 -11.42 -6.20 10.56
C VAL A 426 -11.43 -7.24 11.65
N TYR A 427 -12.15 -6.97 12.71
CA TYR A 427 -12.38 -7.81 13.89
C TYR A 427 -13.80 -8.38 13.79
N ASP A 428 -13.95 -9.39 12.95
CA ASP A 428 -15.24 -9.99 12.63
C ASP A 428 -15.09 -11.42 12.16
N LYS A 429 -15.88 -12.31 12.74
CA LYS A 429 -15.84 -13.76 12.45
C LYS A 429 -16.32 -14.08 11.03
N ALA A 430 -17.39 -13.45 10.57
CA ALA A 430 -17.96 -13.74 9.26
C ALA A 430 -17.04 -13.30 8.12
N VAL A 431 -16.41 -12.11 8.26
CA VAL A 431 -15.42 -11.62 7.30
C VAL A 431 -14.18 -12.51 7.28
N ALA A 432 -13.67 -12.90 8.45
CA ALA A 432 -12.50 -13.78 8.53
C ALA A 432 -12.80 -15.16 7.93
N GLN A 433 -13.96 -15.76 8.22
CA GLN A 433 -14.38 -17.03 7.63
C GLN A 433 -14.53 -16.93 6.11
N ARG A 434 -15.14 -15.87 5.59
CA ARG A 434 -15.29 -15.66 4.16
C ARG A 434 -13.94 -15.52 3.44
N LEU A 435 -12.97 -14.81 4.04
CA LEU A 435 -11.61 -14.71 3.50
C LEU A 435 -10.86 -16.04 3.56
N LYS A 436 -11.04 -16.82 4.63
CA LYS A 436 -10.48 -18.16 4.74
C LYS A 436 -11.04 -19.10 3.67
N GLU A 437 -12.36 -19.13 3.48
CA GLU A 437 -13.00 -19.90 2.43
C GLU A 437 -12.47 -19.53 1.06
N SER A 438 -12.39 -18.23 0.77
CA SER A 438 -11.82 -17.72 -0.48
C SER A 438 -10.38 -18.14 -0.68
N PHE A 439 -9.55 -18.09 0.37
CA PHE A 439 -8.17 -18.58 0.31
C PHE A 439 -8.12 -20.09 -0.01
N LEU A 440 -8.96 -20.89 0.64
CA LEU A 440 -9.00 -22.33 0.42
C LEU A 440 -9.52 -22.70 -0.98
N ASP A 441 -10.44 -21.92 -1.53
CA ASP A 441 -10.91 -22.08 -2.91
C ASP A 441 -9.80 -21.74 -3.92
N ASP A 442 -9.10 -20.62 -3.72
CA ASP A 442 -7.93 -20.26 -4.52
C ASP A 442 -6.81 -21.31 -4.41
N GLN A 443 -6.64 -21.91 -3.21
CA GLN A 443 -5.63 -22.95 -2.98
C GLN A 443 -5.87 -24.20 -3.86
N LYS A 444 -7.10 -24.50 -4.26
CA LYS A 444 -7.42 -25.61 -5.18
C LYS A 444 -6.81 -25.39 -6.58
N LYS A 445 -6.56 -24.12 -6.94
CA LYS A 445 -5.89 -23.72 -8.19
C LYS A 445 -4.39 -23.50 -8.00
N CYS A 446 -3.82 -23.95 -6.90
CA CYS A 446 -2.41 -23.75 -6.57
C CYS A 446 -1.61 -25.04 -6.65
N ARG A 447 -0.34 -24.85 -6.90
CA ARG A 447 0.69 -25.87 -6.69
C ARG A 447 1.45 -25.56 -5.39
N LEU A 448 1.60 -26.57 -4.55
CA LEU A 448 2.45 -26.45 -3.35
C LEU A 448 3.92 -26.50 -3.76
N LEU A 449 4.69 -25.48 -3.41
CA LEU A 449 6.12 -25.45 -3.61
C LEU A 449 6.82 -26.23 -2.49
N THR A 450 7.49 -27.33 -2.84
CA THR A 450 8.24 -28.14 -1.87
C THR A 450 9.66 -27.65 -1.70
N VAL A 451 10.28 -27.93 -0.54
CA VAL A 451 11.71 -27.64 -0.26
C VAL A 451 12.61 -28.31 -1.29
N ASN A 452 12.31 -29.58 -1.66
CA ASN A 452 13.11 -30.34 -2.63
C ASN A 452 13.07 -29.67 -4.00
N GLU A 453 11.88 -29.33 -4.50
CA GLU A 453 11.72 -28.63 -5.78
C GLU A 453 12.45 -27.27 -5.74
N TYR A 454 12.30 -26.52 -4.65
CA TYR A 454 13.00 -25.25 -4.50
C TYR A 454 14.53 -25.40 -4.58
N ARG A 455 15.11 -26.44 -3.98
CA ARG A 455 16.55 -26.70 -3.95
C ARG A 455 17.09 -27.25 -5.30
N GLN A 456 16.26 -27.91 -6.11
CA GLN A 456 16.63 -28.46 -7.42
C GLN A 456 16.77 -27.43 -8.54
N ARG A 457 16.50 -26.13 -8.27
CA ARG A 457 16.67 -25.07 -9.27
C ARG A 457 18.13 -24.98 -9.74
N SER A 458 18.31 -24.75 -11.05
CA SER A 458 19.64 -24.67 -11.65
C SER A 458 20.48 -23.56 -11.00
N PHE A 459 21.80 -23.75 -10.99
CA PHE A 459 22.75 -22.77 -10.45
C PHE A 459 22.58 -21.38 -11.08
N PHE A 460 22.44 -21.31 -12.41
CA PHE A 460 22.25 -20.05 -13.12
C PHE A 460 20.96 -19.32 -12.72
N LYS A 461 19.87 -20.05 -12.52
CA LYS A 461 18.60 -19.49 -12.06
C LYS A 461 18.76 -18.90 -10.65
N ARG A 462 19.38 -19.62 -9.74
CA ARG A 462 19.69 -19.15 -8.38
C ARG A 462 20.58 -17.90 -8.35
N CYS A 463 21.60 -17.84 -9.23
CA CYS A 463 22.45 -16.66 -9.39
C CYS A 463 21.62 -15.46 -9.88
N ALA A 464 20.77 -15.63 -10.90
CA ALA A 464 19.91 -14.57 -11.41
C ALA A 464 18.92 -14.05 -10.33
N GLU A 465 18.26 -14.96 -9.61
CA GLU A 465 17.37 -14.61 -8.49
C GLU A 465 18.10 -13.83 -7.39
N SER A 466 19.32 -14.29 -7.00
CA SER A 466 20.14 -13.61 -5.99
C SER A 466 20.62 -12.25 -6.46
N PHE A 467 20.96 -12.10 -7.75
CA PHE A 467 21.34 -10.82 -8.32
C PHE A 467 20.16 -9.84 -8.32
N ILE A 468 18.98 -10.28 -8.77
CA ILE A 468 17.76 -9.45 -8.80
C ILE A 468 17.33 -9.06 -7.38
N LYS A 469 17.53 -9.93 -6.37
CA LYS A 469 17.26 -9.63 -4.96
C LYS A 469 17.95 -8.34 -4.49
N LEU A 470 19.16 -8.04 -4.98
CA LEU A 470 19.88 -6.82 -4.61
C LEU A 470 19.11 -5.55 -4.98
N PHE A 471 18.23 -5.64 -5.98
CA PHE A 471 17.40 -4.54 -6.45
C PHE A 471 15.99 -4.51 -5.83
N SER A 472 15.64 -5.48 -4.95
CA SER A 472 14.33 -5.52 -4.29
C SER A 472 13.91 -4.19 -3.63
N PRO A 473 14.82 -3.37 -3.07
CA PRO A 473 14.45 -2.04 -2.56
C PRO A 473 14.05 -1.03 -3.62
N LEU A 474 14.27 -1.34 -4.92
CA LEU A 474 13.94 -0.48 -6.06
C LEU A 474 12.73 -0.99 -6.85
N LEU A 475 12.41 -2.29 -6.70
CA LEU A 475 11.28 -2.99 -7.31
C LEU A 475 10.03 -2.85 -6.45
#